data_ec0d4f3f03254406cda21085e436428e
#
_entry.id   ec0d4f3f03254406cda21085e436428e
#
_cell.length_a   1.000
_cell.length_b   1.000
_cell.length_c   1.000
_cell.angle_alpha   90.00
_cell.angle_beta   90.00
_cell.angle_gamma   90.00
#
_symmetry.space_group_name_H-M   'P 1'
#
loop_
_entity.id
_entity.type
_entity.pdbx_description
1 polymer ?
#
loop_
_entity_poly.entity_id
_entity_poly.type
_entity_poly.pdbx_seq_one_letter_code
_entity_poly.pdbx_strand_id
1 'polypeptide(L)'
;MSRESLSGFIFAASMTIAMACGVSSGPTATIQSPKLTPRAAEIGPLVLSDTGCTYAGPAQIGSGPVALKMTNQTNVKFNLDLWKLDEGHTYGELDAHIKEEQRRASAGEPGLGHPSFAALIAQESVASGTEVKNISTLSPGTYGFVCIAFATSGPGAIWLAGPLSVVG
;
A
#
# COMPACT_ATOMS: atom_id res chain seq x y z
N MET A 1 32.27 5.44 -33.29
CA MET A 1 32.10 5.71 -34.71
C MET A 1 30.76 5.12 -35.10
N SER A 2 29.76 5.91 -35.31
CA SER A 2 28.80 5.99 -36.39
C SER A 2 27.72 6.97 -35.96
N ARG A 3 27.67 8.05 -36.67
CA ARG A 3 26.61 9.06 -36.73
C ARG A 3 25.59 8.61 -37.75
N GLU A 4 24.31 8.87 -37.49
CA GLU A 4 23.28 9.16 -38.49
C GLU A 4 22.20 9.95 -37.75
N SER A 5 22.00 11.21 -37.96
CA SER A 5 21.61 12.04 -39.08
C SER A 5 20.12 11.97 -39.40
N LEU A 6 19.48 13.04 -38.99
CA LEU A 6 18.42 13.87 -39.61
C LEU A 6 17.32 13.21 -40.43
N SER A 7 16.06 13.59 -40.12
CA SER A 7 15.23 14.30 -41.13
C SER A 7 14.00 14.93 -40.45
N GLY A 8 13.91 16.25 -40.56
CA GLY A 8 12.72 17.04 -40.24
C GLY A 8 11.66 16.91 -41.35
N PHE A 9 10.40 16.95 -40.92
CA PHE A 9 9.28 17.25 -41.78
C PHE A 9 8.45 18.38 -41.20
N ILE A 10 8.54 19.52 -41.84
CA ILE A 10 7.69 20.69 -41.63
C ILE A 10 6.45 20.49 -42.50
N PHE A 11 5.28 20.34 -41.93
CA PHE A 11 4.02 20.45 -42.60
C PHE A 11 3.32 21.73 -42.19
N ALA A 12 3.32 22.70 -43.10
CA ALA A 12 2.50 23.89 -43.01
C ALA A 12 1.09 23.54 -43.56
N ALA A 13 0.10 23.55 -42.72
CA ALA A 13 -1.30 23.43 -43.09
C ALA A 13 -1.98 24.81 -42.94
N SER A 14 -2.31 25.39 -44.10
CA SER A 14 -3.11 26.62 -44.19
C SER A 14 -4.54 26.31 -43.80
N MET A 15 -5.07 27.01 -42.81
CA MET A 15 -6.44 26.86 -42.32
C MET A 15 -7.30 28.03 -42.84
N THR A 16 -8.18 27.70 -43.80
CA THR A 16 -9.19 28.64 -44.33
C THR A 16 -10.36 28.72 -43.34
N ILE A 17 -10.61 29.89 -42.81
CA ILE A 17 -11.73 30.16 -41.88
C ILE A 17 -12.98 30.49 -42.73
N ALA A 18 -13.96 29.60 -42.70
CA ALA A 18 -15.30 29.84 -43.21
C ALA A 18 -16.20 30.25 -42.04
N MET A 19 -16.59 31.55 -41.97
CA MET A 19 -17.64 32.03 -41.07
C MET A 19 -19.01 31.60 -41.58
N ALA A 20 -19.64 30.64 -40.88
CA ALA A 20 -21.06 30.35 -41.05
C ALA A 20 -21.76 30.70 -39.73
N CYS A 21 -22.51 31.82 -39.70
CA CYS A 21 -23.45 32.15 -38.64
C CYS A 21 -24.66 31.20 -38.73
N GLY A 22 -24.62 30.08 -38.00
CA GLY A 22 -25.76 29.24 -37.76
C GLY A 22 -26.18 29.30 -36.30
N VAL A 23 -27.36 29.96 -36.05
CA VAL A 23 -27.99 29.90 -34.73
C VAL A 23 -28.53 28.47 -34.55
N SER A 24 -27.73 27.64 -33.95
CA SER A 24 -28.14 26.28 -33.56
C SER A 24 -28.48 26.29 -32.05
N SER A 25 -29.77 26.05 -31.77
CA SER A 25 -30.22 25.76 -30.39
C SER A 25 -29.62 24.43 -29.98
N GLY A 26 -28.37 24.45 -29.49
CA GLY A 26 -27.67 23.28 -29.01
C GLY A 26 -28.32 22.70 -27.75
N PRO A 27 -28.33 21.38 -27.58
CA PRO A 27 -28.82 20.76 -26.35
C PRO A 27 -28.01 21.30 -25.14
N THR A 28 -28.74 21.67 -24.10
CA THR A 28 -28.16 22.12 -22.82
C THR A 28 -27.22 21.03 -22.33
N ALA A 29 -25.92 21.27 -22.43
CA ALA A 29 -24.92 20.36 -21.90
C ALA A 29 -25.10 20.34 -20.38
N THR A 30 -25.61 19.22 -19.86
CA THR A 30 -25.64 18.93 -18.44
C THR A 30 -24.19 18.88 -17.96
N ILE A 31 -23.72 19.92 -17.27
CA ILE A 31 -22.42 19.94 -16.63
C ILE A 31 -22.50 18.90 -15.52
N GLN A 32 -22.03 17.70 -15.80
CA GLN A 32 -21.82 16.70 -14.77
C GLN A 32 -20.71 17.23 -13.84
N SER A 33 -21.06 17.57 -12.62
CA SER A 33 -20.08 17.90 -11.58
C SER A 33 -19.07 16.76 -11.52
N PRO A 34 -17.75 17.04 -11.54
CA PRO A 34 -16.74 16.01 -11.44
C PRO A 34 -16.99 15.21 -10.15
N LYS A 35 -17.19 13.91 -10.27
CA LYS A 35 -17.29 12.99 -9.15
C LYS A 35 -15.95 13.07 -8.40
N LEU A 36 -15.93 13.78 -7.26
CA LEU A 36 -14.76 13.86 -6.42
C LEU A 36 -14.42 12.43 -5.98
N THR A 37 -13.29 11.91 -6.48
CA THR A 37 -12.74 10.66 -5.99
C THR A 37 -12.33 10.89 -4.53
N PRO A 38 -12.80 10.10 -3.57
CA PRO A 38 -12.41 10.26 -2.17
C PRO A 38 -10.88 10.20 -2.07
N ARG A 39 -10.27 11.23 -1.50
CA ARG A 39 -8.83 11.22 -1.24
C ARG A 39 -8.56 10.17 -0.17
N ALA A 40 -7.59 9.28 -0.42
CA ALA A 40 -7.17 8.28 0.55
C ALA A 40 -6.73 8.96 1.86
N ALA A 41 -7.24 8.49 2.99
CA ALA A 41 -6.79 8.94 4.30
C ALA A 41 -5.35 8.47 4.52
N GLU A 42 -4.45 9.38 4.90
CA GLU A 42 -3.08 9.00 5.21
C GLU A 42 -2.99 8.41 6.61
N ILE A 43 -2.42 7.21 6.72
CA ILE A 43 -2.18 6.50 7.98
C ILE A 43 -0.70 6.15 8.12
N GLY A 44 -0.21 6.04 9.35
CA GLY A 44 1.18 5.77 9.64
C GLY A 44 1.92 6.97 10.22
N PRO A 45 3.24 6.93 10.30
CA PRO A 45 4.10 5.96 9.61
C PRO A 45 4.14 4.57 10.25
N LEU A 46 4.41 3.58 9.41
CA LEU A 46 4.94 2.29 9.83
C LEU A 46 6.45 2.32 9.63
N VAL A 47 7.21 2.11 10.69
CA VAL A 47 8.68 2.21 10.68
C VAL A 47 9.27 0.87 11.02
N LEU A 48 10.14 0.35 10.14
CA LEU A 48 11.00 -0.78 10.40
C LEU A 48 12.38 -0.30 10.82
N SER A 49 12.85 -0.79 11.95
CA SER A 49 14.19 -0.56 12.51
C SER A 49 14.86 -1.90 12.84
N ASP A 50 16.12 -1.86 13.23
CA ASP A 50 16.88 -3.08 13.63
C ASP A 50 16.29 -3.75 14.89
N THR A 51 15.45 -3.05 15.64
CA THR A 51 14.82 -3.55 16.88
C THR A 51 13.37 -3.96 16.73
N GLY A 52 12.77 -3.73 15.56
CA GLY A 52 11.37 -4.09 15.34
C GLY A 52 10.63 -3.25 14.34
N CYS A 53 9.34 -3.49 14.27
CA CYS A 53 8.38 -2.78 13.44
C CYS A 53 7.41 -2.01 14.33
N THR A 54 7.21 -0.73 14.06
CA THR A 54 6.37 0.16 14.86
C THR A 54 5.37 0.90 13.99
N TYR A 55 4.09 0.83 14.38
CA TYR A 55 3.03 1.64 13.78
C TYR A 55 2.74 2.85 14.68
N ALA A 56 2.95 4.06 14.16
CA ALA A 56 2.75 5.31 14.89
C ALA A 56 1.54 6.11 14.38
N GLY A 57 0.64 5.44 13.65
CA GLY A 57 -0.61 6.03 13.17
C GLY A 57 -1.75 5.98 14.19
N PRO A 58 -2.95 6.45 13.78
CA PRO A 58 -4.14 6.38 14.61
C PRO A 58 -4.54 4.92 14.91
N ALA A 59 -4.95 4.62 16.13
CA ALA A 59 -5.42 3.29 16.49
C ALA A 59 -6.77 2.93 15.83
N GLN A 60 -7.54 3.95 15.39
CA GLN A 60 -8.83 3.78 14.74
C GLN A 60 -8.99 4.74 13.57
N ILE A 61 -9.61 4.27 12.46
CA ILE A 61 -9.94 5.05 11.27
C ILE A 61 -11.32 4.66 10.74
N GLY A 62 -11.89 5.48 9.84
CA GLY A 62 -13.07 5.10 9.03
C GLY A 62 -12.71 4.14 7.91
N SER A 63 -13.69 3.38 7.42
CA SER A 63 -13.56 2.52 6.24
C SER A 63 -13.36 3.34 4.96
N GLY A 64 -12.67 2.76 3.97
CA GLY A 64 -12.43 3.40 2.67
C GLY A 64 -10.99 3.34 2.21
N PRO A 65 -10.62 4.17 1.22
CA PRO A 65 -9.25 4.21 0.71
C PRO A 65 -8.31 4.85 1.74
N VAL A 66 -7.22 4.13 2.05
CA VAL A 66 -6.16 4.56 2.95
C VAL A 66 -4.81 4.53 2.24
N ALA A 67 -3.92 5.43 2.62
CA ALA A 67 -2.55 5.48 2.14
C ALA A 67 -1.61 5.25 3.34
N LEU A 68 -1.05 4.05 3.42
CA LEU A 68 -0.08 3.69 4.44
C LEU A 68 1.32 4.14 4.02
N LYS A 69 1.92 4.99 4.84
CA LYS A 69 3.31 5.39 4.71
C LYS A 69 4.20 4.41 5.45
N MET A 70 5.23 3.87 4.78
CA MET A 70 6.17 2.89 5.31
C MET A 70 7.60 3.40 5.15
N THR A 71 8.43 3.24 6.18
CA THR A 71 9.84 3.64 6.15
C THR A 71 10.72 2.49 6.63
N ASN A 72 11.66 2.07 5.80
CA ASN A 72 12.67 1.09 6.17
C ASN A 72 13.96 1.80 6.56
N GLN A 73 14.28 1.80 7.84
CA GLN A 73 15.51 2.38 8.40
C GLN A 73 16.66 1.36 8.54
N THR A 74 16.44 0.12 8.11
CA THR A 74 17.44 -0.95 8.19
C THR A 74 18.26 -1.06 6.91
N ASN A 75 19.31 -1.88 6.95
CA ASN A 75 20.13 -2.20 5.79
C ASN A 75 19.67 -3.46 5.03
N VAL A 76 18.53 -4.04 5.39
CA VAL A 76 17.94 -5.20 4.74
C VAL A 76 16.58 -4.86 4.12
N LYS A 77 16.19 -5.63 3.10
CA LYS A 77 14.84 -5.57 2.54
C LYS A 77 13.84 -6.20 3.51
N PHE A 78 12.61 -5.70 3.57
CA PHE A 78 11.53 -6.39 4.25
C PHE A 78 10.24 -6.45 3.41
N ASN A 79 9.37 -7.37 3.76
CA ASN A 79 7.98 -7.37 3.33
C ASN A 79 7.09 -6.89 4.47
N LEU A 80 6.09 -6.12 4.11
CA LEU A 80 4.97 -5.81 4.96
C LEU A 80 3.75 -6.58 4.46
N ASP A 81 3.12 -7.31 5.35
CA ASP A 81 1.84 -7.96 5.14
C ASP A 81 0.78 -7.27 6.01
N LEU A 82 -0.29 -6.79 5.39
CA LEU A 82 -1.46 -6.26 6.09
C LEU A 82 -2.50 -7.36 6.22
N TRP A 83 -2.76 -7.76 7.45
CA TRP A 83 -3.72 -8.82 7.78
C TRP A 83 -4.98 -8.25 8.39
N LYS A 84 -6.14 -8.70 7.90
CA LYS A 84 -7.45 -8.44 8.51
C LYS A 84 -7.87 -9.68 9.30
N LEU A 85 -8.22 -9.52 10.57
CA LEU A 85 -8.73 -10.60 11.40
C LEU A 85 -10.17 -10.92 11.03
N ASP A 86 -10.53 -12.20 11.04
CA ASP A 86 -11.89 -12.66 10.91
C ASP A 86 -12.71 -12.28 12.16
N GLU A 87 -14.02 -12.21 12.00
CA GLU A 87 -14.92 -11.86 13.10
C GLU A 87 -14.78 -12.85 14.27
N GLY A 88 -14.71 -12.32 15.48
CA GLY A 88 -14.53 -13.10 16.70
C GLY A 88 -13.06 -13.38 17.07
N HIS A 89 -12.11 -13.09 16.19
CA HIS A 89 -10.68 -13.23 16.49
C HIS A 89 -10.05 -11.93 16.96
N THR A 90 -8.99 -12.05 17.75
CA THR A 90 -8.35 -10.94 18.44
C THR A 90 -6.94 -10.67 17.91
N TYR A 91 -6.48 -9.43 18.09
CA TYR A 91 -5.09 -9.07 17.80
C TYR A 91 -4.09 -9.88 18.64
N GLY A 92 -4.47 -10.29 19.88
CA GLY A 92 -3.66 -11.14 20.73
C GLY A 92 -3.44 -12.53 20.17
N GLU A 93 -4.41 -13.12 19.45
CA GLU A 93 -4.25 -14.41 18.74
C GLU A 93 -3.27 -14.26 17.58
N LEU A 94 -3.34 -13.17 16.82
CA LEU A 94 -2.36 -12.88 15.78
C LEU A 94 -0.95 -12.70 16.36
N ASP A 95 -0.81 -11.97 17.46
CA ASP A 95 0.47 -11.77 18.15
C ASP A 95 1.07 -13.11 18.63
N ALA A 96 0.25 -13.99 19.19
CA ALA A 96 0.68 -15.33 19.59
C ALA A 96 1.15 -16.18 18.39
N HIS A 97 0.42 -16.12 17.27
CA HIS A 97 0.79 -16.83 16.04
C HIS A 97 2.13 -16.32 15.49
N ILE A 98 2.33 -14.99 15.41
CA ILE A 98 3.58 -14.40 14.91
C ILE A 98 4.77 -14.70 15.82
N LYS A 99 4.59 -14.70 17.14
CA LYS A 99 5.63 -15.09 18.09
C LYS A 99 6.06 -16.54 17.93
N GLU A 100 5.10 -17.44 17.73
CA GLU A 100 5.41 -18.85 17.49
C GLU A 100 6.08 -19.05 16.11
N GLU A 101 5.64 -18.33 15.08
CA GLU A 101 6.30 -18.33 13.77
C GLU A 101 7.76 -17.89 13.87
N GLN A 102 8.03 -16.79 14.60
CA GLN A 102 9.39 -16.30 14.86
C GLN A 102 10.23 -17.32 15.65
N ARG A 103 9.64 -17.98 16.67
CA ARG A 103 10.32 -19.02 17.44
C ARG A 103 10.74 -20.17 16.56
N ARG A 104 9.83 -20.66 15.70
CA ARG A 104 10.10 -21.75 14.75
C ARG A 104 11.16 -21.37 13.75
N ALA A 105 11.06 -20.20 13.14
CA ALA A 105 12.07 -19.69 12.21
C ALA A 105 13.46 -19.64 12.86
N SER A 106 13.54 -19.20 14.13
CA SER A 106 14.80 -19.15 14.88
C SER A 106 15.35 -20.54 15.23
N ALA A 107 14.49 -21.54 15.37
CA ALA A 107 14.87 -22.94 15.62
C ALA A 107 15.17 -23.73 14.34
N GLY A 108 14.97 -23.13 13.16
CA GLY A 108 15.06 -23.84 11.87
C GLY A 108 13.93 -24.87 11.66
N GLU A 109 12.83 -24.72 12.38
CA GLU A 109 11.62 -25.55 12.26
C GLU A 109 10.75 -25.08 11.09
N PRO A 110 9.91 -25.92 10.51
CA PRO A 110 8.91 -25.51 9.53
C PRO A 110 7.96 -24.46 10.12
N GLY A 111 7.70 -23.38 9.34
CA GLY A 111 6.76 -22.34 9.73
C GLY A 111 5.33 -22.85 9.87
N LEU A 112 4.49 -22.09 10.59
CA LEU A 112 3.05 -22.34 10.71
C LEU A 112 2.31 -21.97 9.43
N GLY A 113 2.90 -21.04 8.64
CA GLY A 113 2.25 -20.43 7.48
C GLY A 113 1.23 -19.37 7.88
N HIS A 114 0.34 -19.07 6.95
CA HIS A 114 -0.68 -18.03 7.16
C HIS A 114 -1.69 -18.45 8.23
N PRO A 115 -2.05 -17.55 9.17
CA PRO A 115 -3.08 -17.85 10.16
C PRO A 115 -4.43 -18.09 9.48
N SER A 116 -5.12 -19.16 9.82
CA SER A 116 -6.41 -19.53 9.22
C SER A 116 -7.57 -18.62 9.62
N PHE A 117 -7.34 -17.73 10.58
CA PHE A 117 -8.32 -16.78 11.15
C PHE A 117 -8.06 -15.34 10.73
N ALA A 118 -7.24 -15.13 9.70
CA ALA A 118 -6.97 -13.78 9.17
C ALA A 118 -6.74 -13.84 7.65
N ALA A 119 -7.21 -12.82 6.97
CA ALA A 119 -7.03 -12.65 5.54
C ALA A 119 -5.89 -11.68 5.23
N LEU A 120 -4.99 -12.07 4.31
CA LEU A 120 -3.99 -11.15 3.76
C LEU A 120 -4.67 -10.16 2.82
N ILE A 121 -4.64 -8.88 3.17
CA ILE A 121 -5.29 -7.79 2.42
C ILE A 121 -4.34 -7.14 1.43
N ALA A 122 -3.09 -6.94 1.84
CA ALA A 122 -2.06 -6.34 1.00
C ALA A 122 -0.68 -6.84 1.42
N GLN A 123 0.22 -6.90 0.46
CA GLN A 123 1.63 -7.19 0.67
C GLN A 123 2.47 -6.16 -0.07
N GLU A 124 3.50 -5.63 0.58
CA GLU A 124 4.40 -4.64 0.00
C GLU A 124 5.85 -4.96 0.35
N SER A 125 6.74 -4.75 -0.61
CA SER A 125 8.17 -4.95 -0.45
C SER A 125 8.89 -3.61 -0.34
N VAL A 126 9.60 -3.38 0.76
CA VAL A 126 10.27 -2.11 1.03
C VAL A 126 11.79 -2.33 1.05
N ALA A 127 12.48 -1.70 0.11
CA ALA A 127 13.94 -1.80 0.02
C ALA A 127 14.61 -1.09 1.20
N SER A 128 15.85 -1.48 1.49
CA SER A 128 16.70 -0.85 2.50
C SER A 128 16.78 0.67 2.33
N GLY A 129 16.61 1.43 3.40
CA GLY A 129 16.77 2.88 3.42
C GLY A 129 15.73 3.65 2.61
N THR A 130 14.60 3.02 2.21
CA THR A 130 13.58 3.66 1.38
C THR A 130 12.29 3.96 2.14
N GLU A 131 11.52 4.88 1.58
CA GLU A 131 10.14 5.16 1.96
C GLU A 131 9.21 4.76 0.82
N VAL A 132 8.11 4.10 1.15
CA VAL A 132 7.08 3.67 0.20
C VAL A 132 5.71 4.08 0.73
N LYS A 133 4.79 4.38 -0.18
CA LYS A 133 3.39 4.64 0.13
C LYS A 133 2.51 3.64 -0.63
N ASN A 134 1.79 2.83 0.11
CA ASN A 134 0.81 1.88 -0.44
C ASN A 134 -0.60 2.42 -0.25
N ILE A 135 -1.47 2.23 -1.25
CA ILE A 135 -2.89 2.61 -1.18
C ILE A 135 -3.73 1.35 -1.21
N SER A 136 -4.52 1.16 -0.17
CA SER A 136 -5.45 0.04 -0.03
C SER A 136 -6.84 0.54 0.36
N THR A 137 -7.87 -0.23 0.04
CA THR A 137 -9.24 0.05 0.53
C THR A 137 -9.53 -0.89 1.69
N LEU A 138 -9.77 -0.31 2.87
CA LEU A 138 -10.05 -1.07 4.07
C LEU A 138 -11.55 -1.10 4.39
N SER A 139 -12.06 -2.28 4.70
CA SER A 139 -13.42 -2.50 5.22
C SER A 139 -13.39 -2.56 6.75
N PRO A 140 -14.54 -2.41 7.43
CA PRO A 140 -14.59 -2.51 8.89
C PRO A 140 -13.98 -3.81 9.41
N GLY A 141 -13.23 -3.72 10.52
CA GLY A 141 -12.55 -4.85 11.16
C GLY A 141 -11.27 -4.46 11.89
N THR A 142 -10.60 -5.45 12.46
CA THR A 142 -9.30 -5.30 13.13
C THR A 142 -8.18 -5.75 12.21
N TYR A 143 -7.10 -4.98 12.16
CA TYR A 143 -5.96 -5.24 11.30
C TYR A 143 -4.66 -5.29 12.11
N GLY A 144 -3.70 -6.09 11.60
CA GLY A 144 -2.32 -6.14 12.07
C GLY A 144 -1.34 -5.99 10.90
N PHE A 145 -0.20 -5.38 11.18
CA PHE A 145 0.90 -5.21 10.23
C PHE A 145 2.01 -6.19 10.58
N VAL A 146 2.25 -7.19 9.74
CA VAL A 146 3.33 -8.15 9.92
C VAL A 146 4.52 -7.72 9.06
N CYS A 147 5.64 -7.45 9.70
CA CYS A 147 6.87 -7.02 9.07
C CYS A 147 7.86 -8.18 9.05
N ILE A 148 8.33 -8.58 7.88
CA ILE A 148 9.22 -9.72 7.68
C ILE A 148 10.53 -9.20 7.09
N ALA A 149 11.62 -9.19 7.88
CA ALA A 149 12.95 -8.83 7.41
C ALA A 149 13.63 -10.02 6.73
N PHE A 150 14.26 -9.76 5.58
CA PHE A 150 15.05 -10.77 4.86
C PHE A 150 16.52 -10.64 5.23
N ALA A 151 17.00 -11.54 6.08
CA ALA A 151 18.42 -11.64 6.35
C ALA A 151 19.16 -12.28 5.16
N THR A 152 20.40 -11.87 4.93
CA THR A 152 21.27 -12.50 3.91
C THR A 152 21.73 -13.91 4.30
N SER A 153 21.64 -14.22 5.59
CA SER A 153 21.95 -15.55 6.16
C SER A 153 21.13 -15.75 7.42
N GLY A 154 20.46 -16.90 7.51
CA GLY A 154 19.65 -17.28 8.66
C GLY A 154 18.16 -16.89 8.55
N PRO A 155 17.37 -17.28 9.56
CA PRO A 155 15.96 -16.95 9.61
C PRO A 155 15.77 -15.44 9.71
N GLY A 156 14.87 -14.90 8.89
CA GLY A 156 14.48 -13.50 8.97
C GLY A 156 13.76 -13.19 10.27
N ALA A 157 13.80 -11.94 10.70
CA ALA A 157 13.01 -11.50 11.83
C ALA A 157 11.58 -11.16 11.40
N ILE A 158 10.61 -11.52 12.22
CA ILE A 158 9.19 -11.27 12.00
C ILE A 158 8.66 -10.47 13.20
N TRP A 159 8.01 -9.36 12.93
CA TRP A 159 7.41 -8.52 13.95
C TRP A 159 5.96 -8.21 13.62
N LEU A 160 5.18 -7.96 14.65
CA LEU A 160 3.80 -7.49 14.54
C LEU A 160 3.70 -6.06 15.05
N ALA A 161 3.04 -5.19 14.29
CA ALA A 161 2.72 -3.82 14.67
C ALA A 161 1.20 -3.55 14.54
N GLY A 162 0.69 -2.59 15.27
CA GLY A 162 -0.73 -2.26 15.38
C GLY A 162 -1.21 -2.40 16.82
N PRO A 163 -2.52 -2.69 17.07
CA PRO A 163 -3.59 -2.92 16.10
C PRO A 163 -4.06 -1.63 15.40
N LEU A 164 -4.72 -1.81 14.24
CA LEU A 164 -5.51 -0.78 13.59
C LEU A 164 -6.97 -1.24 13.56
N SER A 165 -7.88 -0.45 14.12
CA SER A 165 -9.32 -0.67 14.04
C SER A 165 -9.93 0.16 12.92
N VAL A 166 -10.69 -0.47 12.03
CA VAL A 166 -11.44 0.21 10.96
C VAL A 166 -12.92 0.13 11.28
N VAL A 167 -13.58 1.28 11.36
CA VAL A 167 -15.03 1.38 11.65
C VAL A 167 -15.81 1.78 10.40
N GLY A 168 -17.10 1.41 10.37
CA GLY A 168 -18.02 1.70 9.27
C GLY A 168 -18.54 3.14 9.27
#